data_97197d971338845d10b6506e45272854
#
_entry.id   97197d971338845d10b6506e45272854
#
_cell.length_a   1.000
_cell.length_b   1.000
_cell.length_c   1.000
_cell.angle_alpha   90.00
_cell.angle_beta   90.00
_cell.angle_gamma   90.00
#
_symmetry.space_group_name_H-M   'P 1'
#
loop_
_entity.id
_entity.type
_entity.pdbx_description
1 polymer ?
#
loop_
_entity_poly.entity_id
_entity_poly.type
_entity_poly.pdbx_seq_one_letter_code
_entity_poly.pdbx_strand_id
1 'polypeptide(L)'
;MDKIDTYKTSASAKVNLFLRVCGKLPNGYHRLYTVMQEIGYCDELIVSLGGDGPSEIVVECEGRSDIVPKKNLCYKAADRFYASLYNKQTPDGIEGRYDFPRTVIKLKKQIPSESGMGGGSSDAAAVLIILQEHFGNPFTEEELGKLAVNVGADVPFFLYGGTCLCESVGEDITPIASLAGLPILIVKPSEGVSTPECFKAVDSAELQDFDDDAYTEYVSALTAEKESLKDKLEAFLSGGDLLVNDLQAPAIDAVPQIGEIIEALKEAGAPFAAMTGSGSAVFALFDSEEKAEEVTEAVKNDPRAKDCIVFLTKTV
;
A
#
# COMPACT_ATOMS: atom_id res chain seq x y z
N MET A 1 -9.07 26.02 28.41
CA MET A 1 -8.21 25.19 27.57
C MET A 1 -9.12 24.11 26.97
N ASP A 2 -9.37 24.17 25.69
CA ASP A 2 -10.13 23.12 25.04
C ASP A 2 -9.34 21.82 25.09
N LYS A 3 -10.06 20.73 25.34
CA LYS A 3 -9.46 19.39 25.46
C LYS A 3 -8.77 19.01 24.15
N ILE A 4 -7.57 18.45 24.25
CA ILE A 4 -6.86 17.86 23.11
C ILE A 4 -6.95 16.35 23.22
N ASP A 5 -7.57 15.73 22.24
CA ASP A 5 -7.57 14.28 22.10
C ASP A 5 -6.41 13.86 21.21
N THR A 6 -5.59 12.92 21.67
CA THR A 6 -4.38 12.48 20.95
C THR A 6 -4.40 10.98 20.73
N TYR A 7 -4.24 10.58 19.47
CA TYR A 7 -4.23 9.20 18.99
C TYR A 7 -2.85 8.85 18.47
N LYS A 8 -2.37 7.66 18.83
CA LYS A 8 -1.12 7.09 18.30
C LYS A 8 -1.45 5.80 17.57
N THR A 9 -0.92 5.64 16.38
CA THR A 9 -1.13 4.45 15.57
C THR A 9 0.09 4.18 14.70
N SER A 10 0.12 2.97 14.13
CA SER A 10 1.08 2.56 13.09
C SER A 10 0.32 2.38 11.78
N ALA A 11 0.94 2.77 10.69
CA ALA A 11 0.42 2.60 9.33
C ALA A 11 1.31 1.62 8.58
N SER A 12 0.79 0.43 8.33
CA SER A 12 1.52 -0.70 7.74
C SER A 12 1.77 -0.50 6.24
N ALA A 13 2.86 -1.04 5.73
CA ALA A 13 3.09 -1.15 4.30
C ALA A 13 2.28 -2.29 3.67
N LYS A 14 2.26 -2.35 2.35
CA LYS A 14 1.70 -3.47 1.56
C LYS A 14 2.67 -3.94 0.49
N VAL A 15 2.43 -5.14 -0.01
CA VAL A 15 2.96 -5.62 -1.29
C VAL A 15 1.82 -6.05 -2.20
N ASN A 16 2.03 -5.98 -3.52
CA ASN A 16 1.17 -6.65 -4.49
C ASN A 16 1.77 -8.02 -4.76
N LEU A 17 1.06 -9.08 -4.41
CA LEU A 17 1.51 -10.46 -4.62
C LEU A 17 1.57 -10.80 -6.12
N PHE A 18 0.62 -10.28 -6.87
CA PHE A 18 0.64 -10.14 -8.33
C PHE A 18 -0.12 -8.86 -8.72
N LEU A 19 0.12 -8.34 -9.91
CA LEU A 19 -0.58 -7.16 -10.43
C LEU A 19 -0.77 -7.28 -11.94
N ARG A 20 -2.03 -7.33 -12.38
CA ARG A 20 -2.40 -7.34 -13.79
C ARG A 20 -3.05 -6.02 -14.18
N VAL A 21 -2.70 -5.53 -15.36
CA VAL A 21 -3.34 -4.39 -16.00
C VAL A 21 -4.33 -4.92 -17.04
N CYS A 22 -5.63 -4.86 -16.73
CA CYS A 22 -6.72 -5.45 -17.51
C CYS A 22 -7.36 -4.47 -18.48
N GLY A 23 -6.67 -3.39 -18.84
CA GLY A 23 -7.13 -2.40 -19.81
C GLY A 23 -7.22 -0.99 -19.24
N LYS A 24 -7.68 -0.05 -20.07
CA LYS A 24 -7.77 1.37 -19.75
C LYS A 24 -9.21 1.83 -19.65
N LEU A 25 -9.53 2.55 -18.60
CA LEU A 25 -10.85 3.13 -18.39
C LEU A 25 -11.03 4.46 -19.13
N PRO A 26 -12.28 4.89 -19.42
CA PRO A 26 -12.53 6.17 -20.11
C PRO A 26 -12.01 7.41 -19.37
N ASN A 27 -11.83 7.32 -18.06
CA ASN A 27 -11.26 8.39 -17.21
C ASN A 27 -9.72 8.46 -17.26
N GLY A 28 -9.07 7.57 -18.04
CA GLY A 28 -7.62 7.51 -18.21
C GLY A 28 -6.89 6.65 -17.20
N TYR A 29 -7.57 6.13 -16.17
CA TYR A 29 -7.00 5.14 -15.24
C TYR A 29 -6.98 3.75 -15.86
N HIS A 30 -6.16 2.86 -15.28
CA HIS A 30 -6.08 1.46 -15.69
C HIS A 30 -6.97 0.59 -14.80
N ARG A 31 -7.67 -0.36 -15.43
CA ARG A 31 -8.32 -1.43 -14.69
C ARG A 31 -7.27 -2.42 -14.25
N LEU A 32 -7.24 -2.69 -12.95
CA LEU A 32 -6.30 -3.58 -12.29
C LEU A 32 -7.01 -4.83 -11.77
N TYR A 33 -6.25 -5.90 -11.66
CA TYR A 33 -6.60 -7.11 -10.92
C TYR A 33 -5.37 -7.54 -10.12
N THR A 34 -5.45 -7.46 -8.81
CA THR A 34 -4.29 -7.66 -7.94
C THR A 34 -4.68 -8.22 -6.58
N VAL A 35 -3.82 -9.05 -5.99
CA VAL A 35 -3.91 -9.36 -4.56
C VAL A 35 -2.88 -8.52 -3.83
N MET A 36 -3.38 -7.71 -2.90
CA MET A 36 -2.56 -6.94 -1.98
C MET A 36 -2.44 -7.64 -0.64
N GLN A 37 -1.25 -7.58 -0.05
CA GLN A 37 -0.93 -8.15 1.24
C GLN A 37 -0.30 -7.10 2.14
N GLU A 38 -0.90 -6.90 3.30
CA GLU A 38 -0.33 -6.05 4.35
C GLU A 38 0.92 -6.69 4.96
N ILE A 39 1.93 -5.87 5.30
CA ILE A 39 3.18 -6.34 5.91
C ILE A 39 3.53 -5.51 7.14
N GLY A 40 4.16 -6.15 8.13
CA GLY A 40 4.48 -5.58 9.43
C GLY A 40 5.65 -4.58 9.43
N TYR A 41 5.76 -3.74 8.40
CA TYR A 41 6.71 -2.63 8.33
C TYR A 41 5.92 -1.32 8.24
N CYS A 42 6.04 -0.45 9.25
CA CYS A 42 5.06 0.60 9.50
C CYS A 42 5.69 1.98 9.64
N ASP A 43 4.96 3.00 9.21
CA ASP A 43 5.15 4.38 9.65
C ASP A 43 4.46 4.58 11.02
N GLU A 44 4.91 5.55 11.80
CA GLU A 44 4.29 5.92 13.07
C GLU A 44 3.55 7.25 12.92
N LEU A 45 2.31 7.31 13.41
CA LEU A 45 1.48 8.51 13.36
C LEU A 45 1.03 8.93 14.76
N ILE A 46 1.00 10.26 14.96
CA ILE A 46 0.32 10.89 16.08
C ILE A 46 -0.64 11.92 15.51
N VAL A 47 -1.93 11.76 15.82
CA VAL A 47 -2.99 12.70 15.41
C VAL A 47 -3.54 13.36 16.67
N SER A 48 -3.47 14.69 16.74
CA SER A 48 -4.01 15.49 17.85
C SER A 48 -5.14 16.37 17.35
N LEU A 49 -6.29 16.30 18.03
CA LEU A 49 -7.53 16.99 17.67
C LEU A 49 -7.96 17.92 18.80
N GLY A 50 -8.20 19.19 18.52
CA GLY A 50 -8.61 20.22 19.48
C GLY A 50 -7.47 21.16 19.87
N GLY A 51 -7.64 21.86 21.01
CA GLY A 51 -6.75 22.91 21.48
C GLY A 51 -7.15 24.31 21.01
N ASP A 52 -6.48 25.32 21.57
CA ASP A 52 -6.73 26.72 21.26
C ASP A 52 -6.21 27.04 19.84
N GLY A 53 -7.02 27.68 19.00
CA GLY A 53 -6.63 28.10 17.66
C GLY A 53 -7.71 27.91 16.58
N PRO A 54 -7.45 28.35 15.36
CA PRO A 54 -8.39 28.22 14.27
C PRO A 54 -8.48 26.78 13.78
N SER A 55 -9.59 26.46 13.10
CA SER A 55 -9.73 25.24 12.31
C SER A 55 -8.64 25.18 11.23
N GLU A 56 -7.66 24.32 11.43
CA GLU A 56 -6.55 24.10 10.50
C GLU A 56 -6.06 22.65 10.55
N ILE A 57 -5.54 22.18 9.43
CA ILE A 57 -4.86 20.90 9.35
C ILE A 57 -3.37 21.15 9.17
N VAL A 58 -2.57 20.65 10.11
CA VAL A 58 -1.11 20.74 10.11
C VAL A 58 -0.54 19.34 9.96
N VAL A 59 0.37 19.16 9.00
CA VAL A 59 1.11 17.90 8.82
C VAL A 59 2.58 18.18 9.03
N GLU A 60 3.17 17.49 10.00
CA GLU A 60 4.58 17.54 10.33
C GLU A 60 5.20 16.16 10.03
N CYS A 61 6.30 16.13 9.29
CA CYS A 61 7.00 14.89 8.97
C CYS A 61 8.43 14.96 9.52
N GLU A 62 8.77 14.06 10.42
CA GLU A 62 10.09 14.04 11.06
C GLU A 62 11.19 13.82 10.01
N GLY A 63 12.21 14.71 10.04
CA GLY A 63 13.34 14.63 9.11
C GLY A 63 13.06 15.01 7.65
N ARG A 64 11.83 15.45 7.32
CA ARG A 64 11.39 15.74 5.95
C ARG A 64 10.75 17.13 5.86
N SER A 65 11.56 18.16 5.66
CA SER A 65 11.09 19.54 5.45
C SER A 65 10.63 19.84 4.02
N ASP A 66 10.88 18.94 3.09
CA ASP A 66 10.55 19.03 1.67
C ASP A 66 9.08 18.69 1.36
N ILE A 67 8.36 18.09 2.33
CA ILE A 67 6.95 17.71 2.14
C ILE A 67 6.07 18.96 2.21
N VAL A 68 5.42 19.28 1.09
CA VAL A 68 4.40 20.33 1.03
C VAL A 68 3.13 19.82 1.72
N PRO A 69 2.70 20.40 2.86
CA PRO A 69 1.61 19.85 3.67
C PRO A 69 0.34 19.56 2.87
N LYS A 70 -0.11 20.49 2.03
CA LYS A 70 -1.32 20.35 1.20
C LYS A 70 -1.23 19.26 0.10
N LYS A 71 -0.03 18.80 -0.24
CA LYS A 71 0.18 17.69 -1.17
C LYS A 71 0.26 16.35 -0.48
N ASN A 72 0.38 16.32 0.85
CA ASN A 72 0.42 15.10 1.64
C ASN A 72 -0.96 14.45 1.68
N LEU A 73 -1.03 13.11 1.52
CA LEU A 73 -2.28 12.37 1.52
C LEU A 73 -2.99 12.43 2.88
N CYS A 74 -2.27 12.54 4.01
CA CYS A 74 -2.88 12.74 5.33
C CYS A 74 -3.65 14.06 5.43
N TYR A 75 -3.09 15.15 4.86
CA TYR A 75 -3.80 16.41 4.75
C TYR A 75 -5.07 16.25 3.93
N LYS A 76 -4.96 15.62 2.75
CA LYS A 76 -6.07 15.39 1.85
C LYS A 76 -7.15 14.52 2.50
N ALA A 77 -6.75 13.49 3.27
CA ALA A 77 -7.65 12.62 4.01
C ALA A 77 -8.47 13.41 5.04
N ALA A 78 -7.80 14.18 5.90
CA ALA A 78 -8.47 15.00 6.90
C ALA A 78 -9.37 16.06 6.28
N ASP A 79 -8.92 16.78 5.26
CA ASP A 79 -9.70 17.80 4.53
C ASP A 79 -10.97 17.20 3.92
N ARG A 80 -10.85 16.06 3.24
CA ARG A 80 -11.98 15.35 2.63
C ARG A 80 -12.96 14.80 3.68
N PHE A 81 -12.43 14.28 4.78
CA PHE A 81 -13.26 13.80 5.88
C PHE A 81 -14.12 14.93 6.46
N TYR A 82 -13.51 16.07 6.80
CA TYR A 82 -14.25 17.22 7.36
C TYR A 82 -15.24 17.80 6.38
N ALA A 83 -14.88 17.94 5.11
CA ALA A 83 -15.80 18.40 4.08
C ALA A 83 -17.02 17.47 3.96
N SER A 84 -16.81 16.15 3.95
CA SER A 84 -17.88 15.16 3.87
C SER A 84 -18.76 15.16 5.12
N LEU A 85 -18.15 15.29 6.30
CA LEU A 85 -18.87 15.36 7.57
C LEU A 85 -19.76 16.61 7.64
N TYR A 86 -19.23 17.76 7.22
CA TYR A 86 -20.00 19.01 7.15
C TYR A 86 -21.19 18.89 6.20
N ASN A 87 -20.98 18.38 4.99
CA ASN A 87 -22.06 18.18 4.01
C ASN A 87 -23.15 17.23 4.51
N LYS A 88 -22.77 16.20 5.28
CA LYS A 88 -23.73 15.26 5.88
C LYS A 88 -24.57 15.90 6.98
N GLN A 89 -24.00 16.83 7.75
CA GLN A 89 -24.65 17.55 8.84
C GLN A 89 -25.50 18.76 8.35
N THR A 90 -25.14 19.32 7.19
CA THR A 90 -25.79 20.50 6.58
C THR A 90 -26.24 20.22 5.15
N PRO A 91 -27.27 19.38 4.93
CA PRO A 91 -27.70 18.97 3.58
C PRO A 91 -28.15 20.13 2.67
N ASP A 92 -28.65 21.23 3.25
CA ASP A 92 -29.14 22.40 2.53
C ASP A 92 -28.03 23.38 2.08
N GLY A 93 -26.76 22.99 2.27
CA GLY A 93 -25.60 23.64 1.69
C GLY A 93 -25.51 25.15 1.97
N ILE A 94 -25.06 25.54 3.15
CA ILE A 94 -24.57 26.89 3.36
C ILE A 94 -23.15 26.96 2.76
N GLU A 95 -22.95 27.69 1.69
CA GLU A 95 -21.60 28.04 1.21
C GLU A 95 -20.87 28.77 2.34
N GLY A 96 -19.90 28.10 2.97
CA GLY A 96 -19.16 28.68 4.07
C GLY A 96 -18.00 27.81 4.51
N ARG A 97 -17.10 28.42 5.27
CA ARG A 97 -16.00 27.73 5.93
C ARG A 97 -16.59 26.89 7.06
N TYR A 98 -16.43 25.56 7.00
CA TYR A 98 -16.85 24.68 8.08
C TYR A 98 -15.85 24.71 9.23
N ASP A 99 -16.35 24.68 10.47
CA ASP A 99 -15.52 24.58 11.66
C ASP A 99 -15.24 23.11 11.98
N PHE A 100 -13.99 22.83 12.26
CA PHE A 100 -13.48 21.53 12.71
C PHE A 100 -12.36 21.73 13.73
N PRO A 101 -12.08 20.75 14.59
CA PRO A 101 -11.03 20.88 15.58
C PRO A 101 -9.66 21.07 14.89
N ARG A 102 -8.83 21.94 15.44
CA ARG A 102 -7.44 22.04 15.00
C ARG A 102 -6.84 20.64 14.98
N THR A 103 -6.30 20.23 13.83
CA THR A 103 -5.83 18.86 13.57
C THR A 103 -4.34 18.89 13.28
N VAL A 104 -3.53 18.28 14.17
CA VAL A 104 -2.09 18.17 13.99
C VAL A 104 -1.73 16.71 13.78
N ILE A 105 -1.16 16.39 12.61
CA ILE A 105 -0.73 15.06 12.21
C ILE A 105 0.79 15.05 12.18
N LYS A 106 1.41 14.23 13.03
CA LYS A 106 2.85 14.03 13.07
C LYS A 106 3.18 12.67 12.50
N LEU A 107 4.09 12.64 11.53
CA LEU A 107 4.52 11.45 10.83
C LEU A 107 6.00 11.17 11.12
N LYS A 108 6.30 9.93 11.46
CA LYS A 108 7.65 9.38 11.46
C LYS A 108 7.72 8.31 10.39
N LYS A 109 8.31 8.65 9.26
CA LYS A 109 8.37 7.80 8.07
C LYS A 109 9.48 6.76 8.20
N GLN A 110 9.10 5.50 8.03
CA GLN A 110 9.99 4.35 7.88
C GLN A 110 9.85 3.71 6.50
N ILE A 111 8.61 3.66 5.97
CA ILE A 111 8.33 3.11 4.65
C ILE A 111 9.01 3.99 3.58
N PRO A 112 9.93 3.44 2.78
CA PRO A 112 10.66 4.20 1.77
C PRO A 112 9.73 4.82 0.73
N SER A 113 10.04 6.04 0.33
CA SER A 113 9.32 6.70 -0.78
C SER A 113 9.56 5.99 -2.10
N GLU A 114 8.61 6.08 -3.04
CA GLU A 114 8.71 5.52 -4.40
C GLU A 114 9.13 4.04 -4.40
N SER A 115 8.50 3.27 -3.51
CA SER A 115 8.79 1.85 -3.29
C SER A 115 7.70 0.91 -3.79
N GLY A 116 6.52 1.41 -4.17
CA GLY A 116 5.36 0.57 -4.48
C GLY A 116 4.66 -0.03 -3.25
N MET A 117 5.11 0.31 -2.02
CA MET A 117 4.61 -0.27 -0.77
C MET A 117 3.47 0.54 -0.10
N GLY A 118 2.94 1.56 -0.74
CA GLY A 118 1.71 2.24 -0.32
C GLY A 118 1.81 3.12 0.94
N GLY A 119 3.01 3.48 1.43
CA GLY A 119 3.17 4.16 2.72
C GLY A 119 2.37 5.45 2.89
N GLY A 120 2.30 6.30 1.86
CA GLY A 120 1.47 7.52 1.94
C GLY A 120 -0.04 7.23 1.99
N SER A 121 -0.49 6.17 1.31
CA SER A 121 -1.89 5.74 1.32
C SER A 121 -2.27 5.11 2.66
N SER A 122 -1.35 4.35 3.26
CA SER A 122 -1.51 3.79 4.59
C SER A 122 -1.63 4.89 5.66
N ASP A 123 -0.74 5.88 5.62
CA ASP A 123 -0.81 7.05 6.52
C ASP A 123 -2.17 7.75 6.41
N ALA A 124 -2.65 7.94 5.19
CA ALA A 124 -3.94 8.60 4.93
C ALA A 124 -5.13 7.78 5.44
N ALA A 125 -5.11 6.45 5.25
CA ALA A 125 -6.13 5.56 5.78
C ALA A 125 -6.15 5.58 7.31
N ALA A 126 -4.98 5.57 7.96
CA ALA A 126 -4.87 5.70 9.41
C ALA A 126 -5.50 7.00 9.94
N VAL A 127 -5.32 8.12 9.23
CA VAL A 127 -5.99 9.39 9.55
C VAL A 127 -7.51 9.26 9.40
N LEU A 128 -8.01 8.65 8.32
CA LEU A 128 -9.44 8.44 8.12
C LEU A 128 -10.06 7.58 9.23
N ILE A 129 -9.40 6.50 9.63
CA ILE A 129 -9.85 5.61 10.71
C ILE A 129 -9.94 6.38 12.03
N ILE A 130 -8.90 7.14 12.39
CA ILE A 130 -8.86 7.93 13.63
C ILE A 130 -10.00 8.96 13.63
N LEU A 131 -10.22 9.68 12.53
CA LEU A 131 -11.29 10.66 12.45
C LEU A 131 -12.67 9.99 12.50
N GLN A 132 -12.83 8.86 11.82
CA GLN A 132 -14.06 8.06 11.86
C GLN A 132 -14.42 7.66 13.28
N GLU A 133 -13.47 7.13 14.05
CA GLU A 133 -13.66 6.74 15.45
C GLU A 133 -13.91 7.96 16.36
N HIS A 134 -13.13 9.03 16.21
CA HIS A 134 -13.25 10.25 17.02
C HIS A 134 -14.64 10.87 16.92
N PHE A 135 -15.21 10.90 15.73
CA PHE A 135 -16.55 11.46 15.48
C PHE A 135 -17.70 10.45 15.65
N GLY A 136 -17.45 9.27 16.23
CA GLY A 136 -18.47 8.27 16.52
C GLY A 136 -19.00 7.53 15.30
N ASN A 137 -18.12 7.24 14.34
CA ASN A 137 -18.39 6.51 13.09
C ASN A 137 -19.50 7.15 12.23
N PRO A 138 -19.35 8.42 11.80
CA PRO A 138 -20.41 9.14 11.07
C PRO A 138 -20.65 8.57 9.67
N PHE A 139 -19.71 7.84 9.09
CA PHE A 139 -19.82 7.24 7.76
C PHE A 139 -20.01 5.73 7.84
N THR A 140 -20.80 5.16 6.93
CA THR A 140 -20.84 3.72 6.69
C THR A 140 -19.53 3.26 6.04
N GLU A 141 -19.28 1.95 6.02
CA GLU A 141 -18.09 1.39 5.34
C GLU A 141 -18.04 1.80 3.86
N GLU A 142 -19.17 1.76 3.16
CA GLU A 142 -19.28 2.18 1.76
C GLU A 142 -18.97 3.68 1.58
N GLU A 143 -19.51 4.55 2.45
CA GLU A 143 -19.25 5.99 2.40
C GLU A 143 -17.77 6.30 2.68
N LEU A 144 -17.16 5.63 3.67
CA LEU A 144 -15.77 5.79 4.02
C LEU A 144 -14.85 5.26 2.91
N GLY A 145 -15.20 4.13 2.27
CA GLY A 145 -14.51 3.59 1.11
C GLY A 145 -14.50 4.58 -0.07
N LYS A 146 -15.65 5.16 -0.41
CA LYS A 146 -15.75 6.21 -1.44
C LYS A 146 -14.91 7.45 -1.12
N LEU A 147 -14.84 7.82 0.15
CA LEU A 147 -13.98 8.92 0.61
C LEU A 147 -12.51 8.55 0.42
N ALA A 148 -12.11 7.34 0.79
CA ALA A 148 -10.76 6.83 0.67
C ALA A 148 -10.25 6.80 -0.79
N VAL A 149 -11.07 6.33 -1.74
CA VAL A 149 -10.78 6.35 -3.19
C VAL A 149 -10.43 7.77 -3.66
N ASN A 150 -11.19 8.78 -3.20
CA ASN A 150 -10.95 10.19 -3.55
C ASN A 150 -9.66 10.76 -2.95
N VAL A 151 -9.06 10.09 -1.96
CA VAL A 151 -7.75 10.44 -1.39
C VAL A 151 -6.63 9.83 -2.20
N GLY A 152 -6.71 8.53 -2.50
CA GLY A 152 -5.73 7.80 -3.31
C GLY A 152 -6.17 6.38 -3.61
N ALA A 153 -5.70 5.78 -4.71
CA ALA A 153 -6.13 4.47 -5.21
C ALA A 153 -5.88 3.32 -4.20
N ASP A 154 -4.73 3.33 -3.51
CA ASP A 154 -4.41 2.29 -2.53
C ASP A 154 -5.00 2.56 -1.12
N VAL A 155 -5.61 3.74 -0.88
CA VAL A 155 -6.14 4.09 0.46
C VAL A 155 -7.24 3.15 0.92
N PRO A 156 -8.21 2.73 0.06
CA PRO A 156 -9.26 1.80 0.45
C PRO A 156 -8.73 0.48 1.00
N PHE A 157 -7.67 -0.09 0.41
CA PHE A 157 -7.06 -1.33 0.89
C PHE A 157 -6.71 -1.27 2.38
N PHE A 158 -6.12 -0.17 2.82
CA PHE A 158 -5.70 0.01 4.22
C PHE A 158 -6.84 0.25 5.22
N LEU A 159 -8.08 0.38 4.76
CA LEU A 159 -9.26 0.34 5.64
C LEU A 159 -9.62 -1.09 6.02
N TYR A 160 -9.27 -2.08 5.21
CA TYR A 160 -9.50 -3.51 5.44
C TYR A 160 -8.26 -4.21 6.00
N GLY A 161 -7.09 -3.94 5.43
CA GLY A 161 -5.84 -4.59 5.81
C GLY A 161 -5.75 -6.07 5.40
N GLY A 162 -4.77 -6.79 5.93
CA GLY A 162 -4.57 -8.21 5.70
C GLY A 162 -4.29 -8.58 4.25
N THR A 163 -5.01 -9.60 3.74
CA THR A 163 -4.92 -10.08 2.34
C THR A 163 -6.22 -9.77 1.61
N CYS A 164 -6.17 -8.99 0.52
CA CYS A 164 -7.35 -8.60 -0.24
C CYS A 164 -7.14 -8.77 -1.75
N LEU A 165 -8.16 -9.26 -2.44
CA LEU A 165 -8.31 -9.05 -3.87
C LEU A 165 -8.76 -7.60 -4.09
N CYS A 166 -8.09 -6.90 -5.00
CA CYS A 166 -8.39 -5.52 -5.37
C CYS A 166 -8.59 -5.42 -6.87
N GLU A 167 -9.74 -4.91 -7.28
CA GLU A 167 -10.17 -4.82 -8.66
C GLU A 167 -10.47 -3.37 -9.06
N SER A 168 -10.84 -3.14 -10.32
CA SER A 168 -11.12 -1.82 -10.89
C SER A 168 -9.86 -0.92 -10.90
N VAL A 169 -9.86 0.27 -10.31
CA VAL A 169 -8.62 1.05 -10.10
C VAL A 169 -7.97 0.75 -8.75
N GLY A 170 -8.41 -0.32 -8.06
CA GLY A 170 -7.91 -0.77 -6.76
C GLY A 170 -8.89 -0.51 -5.61
N GLU A 171 -10.08 0.04 -5.90
CA GLU A 171 -11.09 0.40 -4.91
C GLU A 171 -12.12 -0.69 -4.61
N ASP A 172 -12.32 -1.64 -5.51
CA ASP A 172 -13.19 -2.79 -5.27
C ASP A 172 -12.42 -3.83 -4.47
N ILE A 173 -12.63 -3.84 -3.15
CA ILE A 173 -11.85 -4.63 -2.20
C ILE A 173 -12.65 -5.83 -1.71
N THR A 174 -12.09 -7.01 -1.90
CA THR A 174 -12.63 -8.27 -1.37
C THR A 174 -11.59 -8.92 -0.44
N PRO A 175 -11.80 -8.91 0.90
CA PRO A 175 -10.93 -9.66 1.80
C PRO A 175 -10.94 -11.14 1.46
N ILE A 176 -9.75 -11.77 1.43
CA ILE A 176 -9.58 -13.21 1.21
C ILE A 176 -8.88 -13.83 2.40
N ALA A 177 -8.72 -15.18 2.41
CA ALA A 177 -8.07 -15.84 3.54
C ALA A 177 -6.66 -15.31 3.79
N SER A 178 -6.33 -15.15 5.06
CA SER A 178 -5.10 -14.50 5.50
C SER A 178 -3.86 -15.34 5.17
N LEU A 179 -2.89 -14.69 4.52
CA LEU A 179 -1.52 -15.18 4.37
C LEU A 179 -0.61 -14.67 5.51
N ALA A 180 -1.16 -14.16 6.61
CA ALA A 180 -0.42 -13.63 7.74
C ALA A 180 0.61 -14.61 8.31
N GLY A 181 1.74 -14.04 8.76
CA GLY A 181 2.83 -14.76 9.41
C GLY A 181 3.94 -15.23 8.49
N LEU A 182 3.79 -15.17 7.17
CA LEU A 182 4.87 -15.53 6.25
C LEU A 182 6.03 -14.53 6.40
N PRO A 183 7.28 -14.98 6.62
CA PRO A 183 8.45 -14.12 6.53
C PRO A 183 8.55 -13.51 5.13
N ILE A 184 8.78 -12.21 5.07
CA ILE A 184 8.92 -11.46 3.82
C ILE A 184 10.16 -10.59 3.87
N LEU A 185 11.05 -10.78 2.90
CA LEU A 185 12.23 -9.96 2.69
C LEU A 185 11.90 -8.88 1.67
N ILE A 186 12.25 -7.64 2.01
CA ILE A 186 12.13 -6.48 1.11
C ILE A 186 13.51 -5.97 0.77
N VAL A 187 13.75 -5.73 -0.51
CA VAL A 187 14.97 -5.10 -1.03
C VAL A 187 14.55 -3.92 -1.91
N LYS A 188 14.91 -2.71 -1.50
CA LYS A 188 14.52 -1.49 -2.22
C LYS A 188 15.76 -0.76 -2.71
N PRO A 189 15.97 -0.65 -4.04
CA PRO A 189 17.01 0.18 -4.64
C PRO A 189 16.97 1.63 -4.16
N SER A 190 18.09 2.34 -4.20
CA SER A 190 18.11 3.78 -3.90
C SER A 190 17.23 4.59 -4.88
N GLU A 191 17.23 4.19 -6.14
CA GLU A 191 16.39 4.82 -7.16
C GLU A 191 14.91 4.42 -7.01
N GLY A 192 14.02 5.38 -7.28
CA GLY A 192 12.58 5.19 -7.34
C GLY A 192 12.07 5.08 -8.77
N VAL A 193 10.85 4.58 -8.93
CA VAL A 193 10.16 4.52 -10.21
C VAL A 193 8.96 5.47 -10.20
N SER A 194 8.80 6.23 -11.26
CA SER A 194 7.62 7.09 -11.46
C SER A 194 6.41 6.24 -11.85
N THR A 195 5.43 6.13 -10.95
CA THR A 195 4.19 5.38 -11.22
C THR A 195 3.50 5.82 -12.52
N PRO A 196 3.30 7.13 -12.82
CA PRO A 196 2.69 7.55 -14.07
C PRO A 196 3.47 7.14 -15.32
N GLU A 197 4.82 7.15 -15.25
CA GLU A 197 5.66 6.74 -16.39
C GLU A 197 5.59 5.23 -16.60
N CYS A 198 5.55 4.44 -15.52
CA CYS A 198 5.39 3.01 -15.59
C CYS A 198 4.08 2.60 -16.28
N PHE A 199 2.96 3.18 -15.86
CA PHE A 199 1.66 2.94 -16.52
C PHE A 199 1.62 3.43 -17.98
N LYS A 200 2.27 4.55 -18.29
CA LYS A 200 2.38 5.03 -19.66
C LYS A 200 3.19 4.07 -20.56
N ALA A 201 4.21 3.44 -20.03
CA ALA A 201 4.99 2.44 -20.75
C ALA A 201 4.16 1.18 -21.03
N VAL A 202 3.35 0.75 -20.06
CA VAL A 202 2.38 -0.36 -20.22
C VAL A 202 1.35 -0.09 -21.32
N ASP A 203 0.88 1.15 -21.50
CA ASP A 203 -0.03 1.52 -22.59
C ASP A 203 0.54 1.22 -24.01
N SER A 204 1.85 1.12 -24.11
CA SER A 204 2.56 0.86 -25.38
C SER A 204 3.11 -0.56 -25.47
N ALA A 205 2.96 -1.36 -24.44
CA ALA A 205 3.46 -2.73 -24.36
C ALA A 205 2.40 -3.74 -24.84
N GLU A 206 2.85 -4.83 -25.44
CA GLU A 206 2.01 -6.01 -25.66
C GLU A 206 1.93 -6.78 -24.32
N LEU A 207 0.85 -6.56 -23.57
CA LEU A 207 0.58 -7.36 -22.37
C LEU A 207 0.05 -8.74 -22.77
N GLN A 208 0.34 -9.73 -21.94
CA GLN A 208 -0.30 -11.03 -22.05
C GLN A 208 -1.81 -10.89 -21.84
N ASP A 209 -2.60 -11.66 -22.59
CA ASP A 209 -4.04 -11.70 -22.40
C ASP A 209 -4.38 -12.03 -20.95
N PHE A 210 -5.37 -11.32 -20.41
CA PHE A 210 -5.86 -11.57 -19.05
C PHE A 210 -6.83 -12.77 -19.09
N ASP A 211 -6.41 -13.88 -18.46
CA ASP A 211 -7.24 -15.07 -18.30
C ASP A 211 -8.05 -14.96 -17.00
N ASP A 212 -9.26 -14.42 -17.11
CA ASP A 212 -10.16 -14.18 -15.97
C ASP A 212 -10.50 -15.49 -15.22
N ASP A 213 -10.72 -16.57 -15.96
CA ASP A 213 -11.07 -17.88 -15.37
C ASP A 213 -9.88 -18.43 -14.55
N ALA A 214 -8.67 -18.39 -15.10
CA ALA A 214 -7.47 -18.87 -14.41
C ALA A 214 -7.17 -18.06 -13.14
N TYR A 215 -7.30 -16.72 -13.18
CA TYR A 215 -7.12 -15.87 -12.01
C TYR A 215 -8.21 -16.07 -10.97
N THR A 216 -9.47 -16.26 -11.39
CA THR A 216 -10.60 -16.54 -10.48
C THR A 216 -10.39 -17.88 -9.77
N GLU A 217 -9.96 -18.93 -10.47
CA GLU A 217 -9.63 -20.23 -9.87
C GLU A 217 -8.47 -20.10 -8.87
N TYR A 218 -7.40 -19.41 -9.25
CA TYR A 218 -6.25 -19.19 -8.38
C TYR A 218 -6.63 -18.40 -7.10
N VAL A 219 -7.35 -17.30 -7.21
CA VAL A 219 -7.79 -16.52 -6.06
C VAL A 219 -8.74 -17.33 -5.18
N SER A 220 -9.62 -18.14 -5.77
CA SER A 220 -10.47 -19.08 -5.03
C SER A 220 -9.62 -20.08 -4.22
N ALA A 221 -8.53 -20.59 -4.79
CA ALA A 221 -7.59 -21.45 -4.06
C ALA A 221 -6.88 -20.71 -2.93
N LEU A 222 -6.57 -19.43 -3.08
CA LEU A 222 -6.02 -18.59 -2.00
C LEU A 222 -7.02 -18.34 -0.86
N THR A 223 -8.34 -18.31 -1.14
CA THR A 223 -9.36 -18.05 -0.11
C THR A 223 -9.60 -19.22 0.84
N ALA A 224 -9.12 -20.41 0.54
CA ALA A 224 -9.21 -21.54 1.47
C ALA A 224 -8.27 -21.32 2.67
N GLU A 225 -8.76 -21.56 3.89
CA GLU A 225 -7.93 -21.47 5.11
C GLU A 225 -6.73 -22.43 5.07
N LYS A 226 -5.59 -21.96 5.56
CA LYS A 226 -4.33 -22.69 5.63
C LYS A 226 -3.81 -22.67 7.07
N GLU A 227 -3.42 -23.85 7.58
CA GLU A 227 -2.99 -23.99 8.97
C GLU A 227 -1.50 -23.64 9.18
N SER A 228 -0.63 -23.98 8.22
CA SER A 228 0.81 -23.76 8.34
C SER A 228 1.35 -22.72 7.37
N LEU A 229 2.52 -22.12 7.72
CA LEU A 229 3.23 -21.20 6.83
C LEU A 229 3.63 -21.87 5.52
N LYS A 230 3.97 -23.15 5.57
CA LYS A 230 4.31 -23.93 4.38
C LYS A 230 3.10 -24.03 3.44
N ASP A 231 1.91 -24.39 3.97
CA ASP A 231 0.69 -24.51 3.16
C ASP A 231 0.29 -23.14 2.56
N LYS A 232 0.49 -22.04 3.31
CA LYS A 232 0.26 -20.67 2.82
C LYS A 232 1.19 -20.33 1.66
N LEU A 233 2.48 -20.61 1.79
CA LEU A 233 3.46 -20.37 0.74
C LEU A 233 3.21 -21.26 -0.48
N GLU A 234 2.91 -22.56 -0.28
CA GLU A 234 2.59 -23.49 -1.37
C GLU A 234 1.33 -23.03 -2.14
N ALA A 235 0.29 -22.59 -1.41
CA ALA A 235 -0.90 -22.01 -2.05
C ALA A 235 -0.60 -20.76 -2.86
N PHE A 236 0.24 -19.86 -2.34
CA PHE A 236 0.69 -18.71 -3.10
C PHE A 236 1.46 -19.14 -4.35
N LEU A 237 2.46 -20.01 -4.22
CA LEU A 237 3.30 -20.47 -5.33
C LEU A 237 2.54 -21.29 -6.39
N SER A 238 1.36 -21.86 -6.04
CA SER A 238 0.51 -22.58 -7.00
C SER A 238 0.01 -21.69 -8.15
N GLY A 239 0.05 -20.36 -7.99
CA GLY A 239 -0.23 -19.43 -9.07
C GLY A 239 0.73 -19.51 -10.25
N GLY A 240 1.97 -19.99 -10.04
CA GLY A 240 2.92 -20.22 -11.13
C GLY A 240 3.08 -19.02 -12.05
N ASP A 241 2.72 -19.20 -13.34
CA ASP A 241 2.81 -18.17 -14.37
C ASP A 241 1.80 -17.00 -14.17
N LEU A 242 0.83 -17.13 -13.26
CA LEU A 242 -0.09 -16.05 -12.90
C LEU A 242 0.55 -15.03 -11.94
N LEU A 243 1.68 -15.38 -11.30
CA LEU A 243 2.38 -14.51 -10.35
C LEU A 243 3.25 -13.47 -11.07
N VAL A 244 2.60 -12.61 -11.84
CA VAL A 244 3.26 -11.56 -12.61
C VAL A 244 2.89 -10.17 -12.09
N ASN A 245 3.77 -9.21 -12.34
CA ASN A 245 3.49 -7.80 -12.17
C ASN A 245 3.72 -7.11 -13.52
N ASP A 246 2.64 -6.70 -14.19
CA ASP A 246 2.69 -6.09 -15.52
C ASP A 246 3.49 -4.77 -15.55
N LEU A 247 3.70 -4.14 -14.38
CA LEU A 247 4.54 -2.94 -14.26
C LEU A 247 6.02 -3.26 -14.09
N GLN A 248 6.41 -4.54 -13.88
CA GLN A 248 7.78 -4.91 -13.57
C GLN A 248 8.75 -4.70 -14.74
N ALA A 249 8.37 -5.10 -15.96
CA ALA A 249 9.24 -4.93 -17.12
C ALA A 249 9.54 -3.44 -17.41
N PRO A 250 8.54 -2.54 -17.50
CA PRO A 250 8.80 -1.10 -17.63
C PRO A 250 9.62 -0.50 -16.49
N ALA A 251 9.44 -1.01 -15.26
CA ALA A 251 10.22 -0.54 -14.11
C ALA A 251 11.68 -0.98 -14.20
N ILE A 252 11.96 -2.20 -14.67
CA ILE A 252 13.32 -2.70 -14.93
C ILE A 252 13.99 -1.88 -16.03
N ASP A 253 13.29 -1.52 -17.09
CA ASP A 253 13.81 -0.65 -18.15
C ASP A 253 14.26 0.72 -17.60
N ALA A 254 13.50 1.25 -16.63
CA ALA A 254 13.81 2.52 -15.97
C ALA A 254 14.92 2.38 -14.91
N VAL A 255 14.87 1.32 -14.11
CA VAL A 255 15.80 1.03 -12.99
C VAL A 255 16.27 -0.43 -13.10
N PRO A 256 17.30 -0.72 -13.89
CA PRO A 256 17.79 -2.08 -14.14
C PRO A 256 18.15 -2.88 -12.87
N GLN A 257 18.57 -2.20 -11.81
CA GLN A 257 18.88 -2.81 -10.51
C GLN A 257 17.71 -3.64 -9.94
N ILE A 258 16.44 -3.34 -10.31
CA ILE A 258 15.29 -4.14 -9.91
C ILE A 258 15.41 -5.58 -10.43
N GLY A 259 15.78 -5.75 -11.70
CA GLY A 259 16.01 -7.07 -12.31
C GLY A 259 17.18 -7.80 -11.67
N GLU A 260 18.27 -7.10 -11.45
CA GLU A 260 19.47 -7.63 -10.81
C GLU A 260 19.20 -8.15 -9.38
N ILE A 261 18.36 -7.43 -8.61
CA ILE A 261 17.93 -7.84 -7.25
C ILE A 261 17.05 -9.09 -7.32
N ILE A 262 16.10 -9.15 -8.27
CA ILE A 262 15.24 -10.34 -8.44
C ILE A 262 16.09 -11.58 -8.73
N GLU A 263 17.11 -11.46 -9.58
CA GLU A 263 18.05 -12.54 -9.87
C GLU A 263 18.87 -12.90 -8.63
N ALA A 264 19.43 -11.93 -7.90
CA ALA A 264 20.18 -12.15 -6.68
C ALA A 264 19.37 -12.93 -5.62
N LEU A 265 18.10 -12.55 -5.43
CA LEU A 265 17.19 -13.24 -4.51
C LEU A 265 16.95 -14.70 -4.92
N LYS A 266 16.71 -14.96 -6.21
CA LYS A 266 16.52 -16.32 -6.74
C LYS A 266 17.77 -17.17 -6.61
N GLU A 267 18.94 -16.62 -6.93
CA GLU A 267 20.23 -17.30 -6.78
C GLU A 267 20.55 -17.60 -5.32
N ALA A 268 20.16 -16.72 -4.39
CA ALA A 268 20.29 -16.95 -2.95
C ALA A 268 19.28 -18.00 -2.42
N GLY A 269 18.37 -18.51 -3.26
CA GLY A 269 17.42 -19.56 -2.93
C GLY A 269 16.06 -19.10 -2.45
N ALA A 270 15.66 -17.85 -2.75
CA ALA A 270 14.27 -17.43 -2.55
C ALA A 270 13.34 -18.23 -3.47
N PRO A 271 12.25 -18.82 -2.96
CA PRO A 271 11.32 -19.61 -3.76
C PRO A 271 10.52 -18.75 -4.76
N PHE A 272 10.39 -17.45 -4.46
CA PHE A 272 9.77 -16.45 -5.30
C PHE A 272 10.37 -15.08 -5.02
N ALA A 273 10.54 -14.27 -6.07
CA ALA A 273 10.92 -12.87 -5.96
C ALA A 273 10.28 -12.06 -7.08
N ALA A 274 9.67 -10.93 -6.74
CA ALA A 274 9.05 -10.02 -7.69
C ALA A 274 9.05 -8.57 -7.18
N MET A 275 8.85 -7.62 -8.09
CA MET A 275 8.64 -6.22 -7.75
C MET A 275 7.21 -6.01 -7.22
N THR A 276 7.03 -5.12 -6.25
CA THR A 276 5.71 -4.72 -5.75
C THR A 276 5.22 -3.41 -6.34
N GLY A 277 3.93 -3.35 -6.69
CA GLY A 277 3.31 -2.14 -7.24
C GLY A 277 4.03 -1.65 -8.49
N SER A 278 4.22 -0.35 -8.60
CA SER A 278 5.04 0.28 -9.65
C SER A 278 6.54 0.31 -9.35
N GLY A 279 6.96 -0.34 -8.26
CA GLY A 279 8.37 -0.38 -7.86
C GLY A 279 8.80 0.83 -7.01
N SER A 280 10.05 0.87 -6.68
CA SER A 280 11.17 -0.01 -7.07
C SER A 280 11.43 -1.17 -6.10
N ALA A 281 10.66 -1.34 -5.01
CA ALA A 281 10.90 -2.41 -4.06
C ALA A 281 10.60 -3.80 -4.65
N VAL A 282 11.47 -4.75 -4.33
CA VAL A 282 11.35 -6.18 -4.63
C VAL A 282 11.07 -6.90 -3.33
N PHE A 283 10.24 -7.94 -3.39
CA PHE A 283 9.96 -8.79 -2.24
C PHE A 283 10.19 -10.26 -2.53
N ALA A 284 10.46 -11.02 -1.48
CA ALA A 284 10.51 -12.49 -1.48
C ALA A 284 9.77 -13.03 -0.26
N LEU A 285 9.00 -14.11 -0.43
CA LEU A 285 8.23 -14.78 0.63
C LEU A 285 8.87 -16.12 0.99
N PHE A 286 8.75 -16.49 2.28
CA PHE A 286 9.34 -17.71 2.81
C PHE A 286 8.34 -18.44 3.75
N ASP A 287 8.54 -19.75 3.94
CA ASP A 287 7.80 -20.58 4.88
C ASP A 287 8.46 -20.70 6.27
N SER A 288 9.69 -20.17 6.39
CA SER A 288 10.45 -20.21 7.65
C SER A 288 11.33 -18.96 7.82
N GLU A 289 11.52 -18.56 9.08
CA GLU A 289 12.40 -17.45 9.43
C GLU A 289 13.87 -17.79 9.11
N GLU A 290 14.29 -19.03 9.37
CA GLU A 290 15.63 -19.50 9.12
C GLU A 290 16.03 -19.31 7.64
N LYS A 291 15.17 -19.72 6.71
CA LYS A 291 15.42 -19.56 5.27
C LYS A 291 15.42 -18.10 4.85
N ALA A 292 14.51 -17.30 5.41
CA ALA A 292 14.43 -15.87 5.14
C ALA A 292 15.70 -15.14 5.62
N GLU A 293 16.22 -15.49 6.80
CA GLU A 293 17.47 -14.93 7.35
C GLU A 293 18.68 -15.31 6.50
N GLU A 294 18.79 -16.60 6.09
CA GLU A 294 19.86 -17.08 5.21
C GLU A 294 19.93 -16.28 3.91
N VAL A 295 18.78 -16.12 3.24
CA VAL A 295 18.70 -15.36 1.99
C VAL A 295 18.97 -13.87 2.22
N THR A 296 18.49 -13.31 3.34
CA THR A 296 18.74 -11.91 3.70
C THR A 296 20.21 -11.63 3.84
N GLU A 297 20.97 -12.49 4.53
CA GLU A 297 22.41 -12.31 4.69
C GLU A 297 23.17 -12.51 3.37
N ALA A 298 22.75 -13.45 2.53
CA ALA A 298 23.32 -13.61 1.20
C ALA A 298 23.14 -12.35 0.34
N VAL A 299 21.93 -11.80 0.30
CA VAL A 299 21.60 -10.61 -0.50
C VAL A 299 22.27 -9.35 0.02
N LYS A 300 22.37 -9.14 1.34
CA LYS A 300 23.10 -8.00 1.92
C LYS A 300 24.61 -7.98 1.51
N ASN A 301 25.18 -9.15 1.23
CA ASN A 301 26.56 -9.28 0.78
C ASN A 301 26.71 -9.30 -0.76
N ASP A 302 25.61 -9.28 -1.51
CA ASP A 302 25.61 -9.27 -2.97
C ASP A 302 25.86 -7.85 -3.50
N PRO A 303 26.82 -7.65 -4.41
CA PRO A 303 27.07 -6.33 -5.00
C PRO A 303 25.86 -5.70 -5.70
N ARG A 304 24.92 -6.50 -6.21
CA ARG A 304 23.69 -6.06 -6.88
C ARG A 304 22.72 -5.36 -5.90
N ALA A 305 22.77 -5.71 -4.62
CA ALA A 305 21.98 -5.08 -3.56
C ALA A 305 22.73 -3.95 -2.83
N LYS A 306 23.87 -3.51 -3.37
CA LYS A 306 24.61 -2.40 -2.80
C LYS A 306 23.76 -1.13 -2.79
N ASP A 307 23.84 -0.39 -1.67
CA ASP A 307 23.08 0.85 -1.44
C ASP A 307 21.55 0.68 -1.39
N CYS A 308 21.05 -0.57 -1.33
CA CYS A 308 19.65 -0.87 -1.13
C CYS A 308 19.24 -0.82 0.36
N ILE A 309 17.99 -0.50 0.59
CA ILE A 309 17.34 -0.74 1.88
C ILE A 309 16.93 -2.22 1.90
N VAL A 310 17.44 -2.98 2.88
CA VAL A 310 17.16 -4.42 3.02
C VAL A 310 16.59 -4.66 4.41
N PHE A 311 15.37 -5.20 4.50
CA PHE A 311 14.79 -5.57 5.78
C PHE A 311 13.89 -6.80 5.66
N LEU A 312 13.84 -7.55 6.75
CA LEU A 312 12.97 -8.72 6.92
C LEU A 312 11.82 -8.33 7.84
N THR A 313 10.61 -8.74 7.49
CA THR A 313 9.39 -8.59 8.30
C THR A 313 8.45 -9.76 8.06
N LYS A 314 7.18 -9.64 8.41
CA LYS A 314 6.15 -10.66 8.17
C LYS A 314 4.94 -10.05 7.49
N THR A 315 4.20 -10.88 6.79
CA THR A 315 2.83 -10.57 6.38
C THR A 315 1.92 -10.48 7.60
N VAL A 316 0.92 -9.61 7.57
CA VAL A 316 -0.02 -9.35 8.67
C VAL A 316 -1.41 -9.90 8.35
#